data_84aac0de825ca86b408dbd9d9a234d6d
#
_entry.id   84aac0de825ca86b408dbd9d9a234d6d
#
_cell.length_a   1.000
_cell.length_b   1.000
_cell.length_c   1.000
_cell.angle_alpha   90.00
_cell.angle_beta   90.00
_cell.angle_gamma   90.00
#
_symmetry.space_group_name_H-M   'P 1'
#
loop_
_entity.id
_entity.type
_entity.pdbx_description
1 polymer ?
#
loop_
_entity_poly.entity_id
_entity_poly.type
_entity_poly.pdbx_seq_one_letter_code
_entity_poly.pdbx_strand_id
1 'polypeptide(L)'
;MFGTVKKKVREVRDTTLYMEIYGDNKVAYRVLSGRMQLFGDEVITYGVEVIDRKSGEKECIPDFSRNIEDAVVFAESLITNRSKPRQLYGRALDFLRVSI
;
A
#
# COMPACT_ATOMS: atom_id res chain seq x y z
N MET A 1 5.06 -14.83 -20.96
CA MET A 1 4.85 -14.48 -20.46
C MET A 1 4.17 -14.37 -20.08
N PHE A 2 3.81 -14.54 -19.69
CA PHE A 2 3.38 -14.08 -19.09
C PHE A 2 2.23 -14.21 -18.39
N GLY A 3 1.51 -15.17 -17.70
CA GLY A 3 0.32 -15.30 -16.94
C GLY A 3 0.26 -14.42 -15.71
N THR A 4 1.37 -14.29 -15.10
CA THR A 4 1.43 -13.46 -13.90
C THR A 4 1.31 -11.98 -14.22
N VAL A 5 1.68 -11.61 -15.42
CA VAL A 5 1.59 -10.22 -15.84
C VAL A 5 0.14 -9.81 -15.93
N LYS A 6 -0.71 -10.69 -16.41
CA LYS A 6 -2.13 -10.39 -16.52
C LYS A 6 -2.73 -10.07 -15.17
N LYS A 7 -2.35 -10.84 -14.19
CA LYS A 7 -2.86 -10.66 -12.86
C LYS A 7 -2.48 -9.29 -12.31
N LYS A 8 -1.25 -8.86 -12.52
CA LYS A 8 -0.83 -7.56 -12.05
C LYS A 8 -1.58 -6.45 -12.73
N VAL A 9 -1.80 -6.57 -14.03
CA VAL A 9 -2.51 -5.55 -14.77
C VAL A 9 -3.92 -5.40 -14.23
N ARG A 10 -4.56 -6.52 -13.93
CA ARG A 10 -5.90 -6.48 -13.40
C ARG A 10 -5.95 -5.78 -12.04
N GLU A 11 -4.96 -6.05 -11.20
CA GLU A 11 -4.91 -5.42 -9.89
C GLU A 11 -4.75 -3.91 -10.03
N VAL A 12 -3.90 -3.48 -10.94
CA VAL A 12 -3.69 -2.05 -11.14
C VAL A 12 -4.98 -1.38 -11.61
N ARG A 13 -5.70 -2.02 -12.51
CA ARG A 13 -6.94 -1.44 -13.01
C ARG A 13 -7.99 -1.29 -11.93
N ASP A 14 -7.98 -2.19 -10.95
CA ASP A 14 -8.98 -2.17 -9.90
C ASP A 14 -8.58 -1.32 -8.71
N THR A 15 -7.44 -0.65 -8.82
CA THR A 15 -6.90 0.13 -7.70
C THR A 15 -7.02 1.61 -8.02
N THR A 16 -7.55 2.35 -7.05
CA THR A 16 -7.71 3.79 -7.17
C THR A 16 -6.86 4.48 -6.13
N LEU A 17 -6.18 5.53 -6.53
CA LEU A 17 -5.41 6.33 -5.59
C LEU A 17 -6.36 7.10 -4.68
N TYR A 18 -6.26 6.87 -3.40
CA TYR A 18 -7.06 7.58 -2.41
C TYR A 18 -6.33 8.80 -1.88
N MET A 19 -5.05 8.65 -1.54
CA MET A 19 -4.29 9.71 -0.91
C MET A 19 -2.82 9.53 -1.25
N GLU A 20 -2.14 10.66 -1.46
CA GLU A 20 -0.71 10.62 -1.71
C GLU A 20 -0.05 11.75 -0.93
N ILE A 21 1.00 11.42 -0.19
CA ILE A 21 1.74 12.39 0.61
C ILE A 21 3.21 12.29 0.25
N TYR A 22 3.85 13.42 0.05
CA TYR A 22 5.28 13.46 -0.24
C TYR A 22 6.03 13.76 1.03
N GLY A 23 6.95 12.88 1.38
CA GLY A 23 7.85 13.14 2.47
C GLY A 23 8.95 14.10 2.04
N ASP A 24 9.63 14.68 3.00
CA ASP A 24 10.74 15.60 2.71
C ASP A 24 11.97 14.85 2.21
N ASN A 25 11.95 13.51 2.26
CA ASN A 25 13.03 12.65 1.77
C ASN A 25 12.79 12.22 0.32
N LYS A 26 11.85 12.87 -0.38
CA LYS A 26 11.50 12.59 -1.77
C LYS A 26 10.90 11.20 -1.96
N VAL A 27 10.27 10.70 -0.95
CA VAL A 27 9.53 9.45 -1.00
C VAL A 27 8.05 9.77 -0.94
N ALA A 28 7.28 9.16 -1.83
CA ALA A 28 5.83 9.33 -1.84
C ALA A 28 5.18 8.17 -1.12
N TYR A 29 4.20 8.48 -0.30
CA TYR A 29 3.44 7.49 0.48
C TYR A 29 1.99 7.58 0.03
N ARG A 30 1.47 6.46 -0.46
CA ARG A 30 0.16 6.45 -1.10
C ARG A 30 -0.78 5.50 -0.39
N VAL A 31 -2.03 5.91 -0.24
CA VAL A 31 -3.10 5.01 0.20
C VAL A 31 -3.96 4.74 -1.02
N LEU A 32 -4.16 3.48 -1.31
CA LEU A 32 -4.88 3.04 -2.48
C LEU A 32 -6.15 2.33 -2.04
N SER A 33 -7.20 2.43 -2.84
CA SER A 33 -8.39 1.61 -2.62
C SER A 33 -8.52 0.64 -3.76
N GLY A 34 -8.96 -0.57 -3.45
CA GLY A 34 -9.14 -1.61 -4.44
C GLY A 34 -10.32 -2.48 -4.07
N ARG A 35 -10.55 -3.50 -4.87
CA ARG A 35 -11.65 -4.43 -4.64
C ARG A 35 -11.15 -5.84 -4.73
N MET A 36 -11.70 -6.70 -3.88
CA MET A 36 -11.37 -8.11 -3.94
C MET A 36 -12.62 -8.93 -3.68
N GLN A 37 -12.60 -10.17 -4.12
CA GLN A 37 -13.67 -11.11 -3.86
C GLN A 37 -13.35 -11.86 -2.58
N LEU A 38 -14.30 -11.88 -1.67
CA LEU A 38 -14.13 -12.58 -0.41
C LEU A 38 -15.41 -13.36 -0.13
N PHE A 39 -15.31 -14.68 -0.19
CA PHE A 39 -16.47 -15.57 0.04
C PHE A 39 -17.66 -15.22 -0.84
N GLY A 40 -17.37 -14.89 -2.10
CA GLY A 40 -18.44 -14.60 -3.06
C GLY A 40 -18.90 -13.15 -3.07
N ASP A 41 -18.46 -12.36 -2.11
CA ASP A 41 -18.84 -10.96 -2.04
C ASP A 41 -17.70 -10.06 -2.45
N GLU A 42 -18.03 -8.96 -3.08
CA GLU A 42 -17.02 -7.95 -3.42
C GLU A 42 -16.85 -7.01 -2.24
N VAL A 43 -15.62 -6.86 -1.79
CA VAL A 43 -15.32 -5.97 -0.68
C VAL A 43 -14.26 -4.96 -1.12
N ILE A 44 -14.30 -3.78 -0.50
CA ILE A 44 -13.32 -2.76 -0.75
C ILE A 44 -12.20 -2.91 0.27
N THR A 45 -10.95 -2.87 -0.21
CA THR A 45 -9.78 -2.92 0.65
C THR A 45 -8.92 -1.71 0.39
N TYR A 46 -8.04 -1.43 1.32
CA TYR A 46 -7.13 -0.30 1.21
C TYR A 46 -5.71 -0.79 1.33
N GLY A 47 -4.87 -0.28 0.45
CA GLY A 47 -3.48 -0.66 0.40
C GLY A 47 -2.57 0.52 0.62
N VAL A 48 -1.30 0.24 0.79
CA VAL A 48 -0.29 1.28 1.00
C VAL A 48 0.86 1.02 0.05
N GLU A 49 1.33 2.09 -0.58
CA GLU A 49 2.43 2.02 -1.52
C GLU A 49 3.47 3.07 -1.16
N VAL A 50 4.74 2.70 -1.30
CA VAL A 50 5.84 3.63 -1.05
C VAL A 50 6.69 3.69 -2.31
N ILE A 51 6.92 4.90 -2.80
CA ILE A 51 7.70 5.12 -4.02
C ILE A 51 8.85 6.06 -3.70
N ASP A 52 10.08 5.61 -3.94
CA ASP A 52 11.24 6.46 -3.81
C ASP A 52 11.48 7.11 -5.17
N ARG A 53 11.23 8.40 -5.25
CA ARG A 53 11.29 9.09 -6.53
C ARG A 53 12.72 9.28 -7.01
N LYS A 54 13.69 9.18 -6.11
CA LYS A 54 15.07 9.32 -6.49
C LYS A 54 15.62 8.06 -7.12
N SER A 55 15.36 6.91 -6.51
CA SER A 55 15.87 5.64 -6.99
C SER A 55 14.92 4.94 -7.94
N GLY A 56 13.64 5.29 -7.88
CA GLY A 56 12.62 4.59 -8.65
C GLY A 56 12.09 3.34 -7.99
N GLU A 57 12.58 2.99 -6.82
CA GLU A 57 12.09 1.83 -6.10
C GLU A 57 10.66 2.02 -5.66
N LYS A 58 9.91 0.93 -5.66
CA LYS A 58 8.50 0.98 -5.31
C LYS A 58 8.09 -0.35 -4.69
N GLU A 59 7.30 -0.27 -3.62
CA GLU A 59 6.72 -1.44 -2.97
C GLU A 59 5.28 -1.13 -2.60
N CYS A 60 4.45 -2.15 -2.59
CA CYS A 60 3.03 -1.98 -2.35
C CYS A 60 2.46 -3.17 -1.60
N ILE A 61 1.58 -2.88 -0.66
CA ILE A 61 0.76 -3.90 -0.01
C ILE A 61 -0.68 -3.56 -0.40
N PRO A 62 -1.24 -4.22 -1.42
CA PRO A 62 -2.52 -3.77 -1.99
C PRO A 62 -3.74 -4.00 -1.12
N ASP A 63 -3.74 -5.04 -0.31
CA ASP A 63 -4.91 -5.36 0.52
C ASP A 63 -4.52 -5.34 1.99
N PHE A 64 -4.04 -4.18 2.43
CA PHE A 64 -3.54 -4.03 3.78
C PHE A 64 -4.64 -4.13 4.82
N SER A 65 -5.79 -3.48 4.58
CA SER A 65 -6.87 -3.46 5.54
C SER A 65 -8.20 -3.16 4.84
N ARG A 66 -9.29 -3.63 5.44
CA ARG A 66 -10.63 -3.26 4.99
C ARG A 66 -11.08 -1.94 5.60
N ASN A 67 -10.29 -1.42 6.54
CA ASN A 67 -10.59 -0.17 7.22
C ASN A 67 -9.61 0.89 6.73
N ILE A 68 -10.17 1.96 6.12
CA ILE A 68 -9.34 3.00 5.56
C ILE A 68 -8.48 3.68 6.62
N GLU A 69 -8.98 3.80 7.85
CA GLU A 69 -8.21 4.46 8.90
C GLU A 69 -6.93 3.71 9.22
N ASP A 70 -6.99 2.36 9.16
CA ASP A 70 -5.78 1.58 9.39
C ASP A 70 -4.72 1.89 8.35
N ALA A 71 -5.12 1.99 7.09
CA ALA A 71 -4.17 2.29 6.03
C ALA A 71 -3.60 3.69 6.17
N VAL A 72 -4.45 4.66 6.54
CA VAL A 72 -4.01 6.04 6.70
C VAL A 72 -3.04 6.15 7.88
N VAL A 73 -3.37 5.54 9.01
CA VAL A 73 -2.50 5.60 10.19
C VAL A 73 -1.17 4.91 9.88
N PHE A 74 -1.21 3.79 9.17
CA PHE A 74 0.02 3.12 8.79
C PHE A 74 0.87 4.00 7.87
N ALA A 75 0.23 4.63 6.87
CA ALA A 75 0.96 5.51 5.97
C ALA A 75 1.61 6.66 6.73
N GLU A 76 0.88 7.22 7.71
CA GLU A 76 1.43 8.29 8.52
C GLU A 76 2.63 7.83 9.33
N SER A 77 2.60 6.60 9.83
CA SER A 77 3.74 6.08 10.56
C SER A 77 4.95 5.90 9.66
N LEU A 78 4.72 5.53 8.40
CA LEU A 78 5.80 5.40 7.43
C LEU A 78 6.45 6.77 7.17
N ILE A 79 5.64 7.81 7.08
CA ILE A 79 6.14 9.16 6.87
C ILE A 79 6.98 9.61 8.07
N THR A 80 6.46 9.40 9.27
CA THR A 80 7.16 9.77 10.49
C THR A 80 8.52 9.08 10.58
N ASN A 81 8.58 7.83 10.16
CA ASN A 81 9.82 7.05 10.23
C ASN A 81 10.66 7.19 8.96
N ARG A 82 10.24 8.00 8.01
CA ARG A 82 10.95 8.24 6.75
C ARG A 82 11.29 6.92 6.06
N SER A 83 10.32 6.02 6.03
CA SER A 83 10.54 4.66 5.55
C SER A 83 10.76 4.62 4.05
N LYS A 84 11.68 3.76 3.61
CA LYS A 84 11.93 3.52 2.20
C LYS A 84 11.09 2.34 1.71
N PRO A 85 10.91 2.18 0.40
CA PRO A 85 10.10 1.07 -0.11
C PRO A 85 10.50 -0.29 0.45
N ARG A 86 11.79 -0.57 0.55
CA ARG A 86 12.27 -1.87 1.01
C ARG A 86 11.89 -2.15 2.46
N GLN A 87 11.51 -1.13 3.21
CA GLN A 87 11.14 -1.30 4.62
C GLN A 87 9.65 -1.52 4.81
N LEU A 88 8.87 -1.43 3.73
CA LEU A 88 7.42 -1.44 3.82
C LEU A 88 6.87 -2.68 4.53
N TYR A 89 7.31 -3.86 4.10
CA TYR A 89 6.78 -5.10 4.69
C TYR A 89 7.18 -5.26 6.14
N GLY A 90 8.42 -4.91 6.46
CA GLY A 90 8.85 -4.99 7.85
C GLY A 90 8.08 -4.05 8.74
N ARG A 91 7.83 -2.83 8.27
CA ARG A 91 7.04 -1.88 9.03
C ARG A 91 5.59 -2.34 9.18
N ALA A 92 5.04 -2.98 8.14
CA ALA A 92 3.68 -3.49 8.21
C ALA A 92 3.56 -4.58 9.27
N LEU A 93 4.52 -5.47 9.34
CA LEU A 93 4.51 -6.51 10.35
C LEU A 93 4.59 -5.92 11.75
N ASP A 94 5.41 -4.90 11.94
CA ASP A 94 5.51 -4.23 13.23
C ASP A 94 4.21 -3.54 13.59
N PHE A 95 3.57 -2.90 12.62
CA PHE A 95 2.31 -2.21 12.84
C PHE A 95 1.22 -3.18 13.28
N LEU A 96 1.12 -4.31 12.58
CA LEU A 96 0.11 -5.31 12.91
C LEU A 96 0.36 -5.95 14.27
N ARG A 97 1.63 -6.14 14.62
CA ARG A 97 1.98 -6.69 15.92
C ARG A 97 1.55 -5.76 17.04
N VAL A 98 1.76 -4.48 16.86
CA VAL A 98 1.38 -3.49 17.86
C VAL A 98 -0.14 -3.42 17.99
N SER A 99 -0.85 -3.63 16.90
CA SER A 99 -2.31 -3.56 16.88
C SER A 99 -2.97 -4.72 17.61
N ILE A 100 -2.25 -5.79 17.81
CA ILE A 100 -2.79 -6.95 18.50
C ILE A 100 -2.64 -6.79 19.99
#